data_f8b7fa482dd9138c3bc11b833e8c5fa6
#
_entry.id   f8b7fa482dd9138c3bc11b833e8c5fa6
#
_cell.length_a   1.000
_cell.length_b   1.000
_cell.length_c   1.000
_cell.angle_alpha   90.00
_cell.angle_beta   90.00
_cell.angle_gamma   90.00
#
_symmetry.space_group_name_H-M   'P 1'
#
loop_
_entity.id
_entity.type
_entity.pdbx_description
1 polymer ?
#
loop_
_entity_poly.entity_id
_entity_poly.type
_entity_poly.pdbx_seq_one_letter_code
_entity_poly.pdbx_strand_id
1 'polypeptide(L)'
;MNTIPDSIETAAASGDLTAALAATVAHFGCQAGTIHLLRDGVLKLAAHKNIPPPVVQIIGTVPIGKGIAGLAAERREPVTICNLQTDTSGQVRPGAKATGMEGSLAVPMLADGELRGVLGIAKAEAYDWPEAETALVLAIAARLAPL
;
A
#
# COMPACT_ATOMS: atom_id res chain seq x y z
N MET A 1 -12.20 3.74 -17.47
CA MET A 1 -11.57 4.96 -17.04
C MET A 1 -11.42 4.97 -15.53
N ASN A 2 -10.22 5.21 -15.02
CA ASN A 2 -9.94 5.14 -13.58
C ASN A 2 -10.19 6.50 -12.92
N THR A 3 -11.44 6.74 -12.57
CA THR A 3 -11.81 7.98 -11.88
C THR A 3 -11.59 7.83 -10.37
N ILE A 4 -10.75 8.67 -9.81
CA ILE A 4 -10.46 8.66 -8.37
C ILE A 4 -11.71 9.18 -7.63
N PRO A 5 -12.21 8.44 -6.61
CA PRO A 5 -13.36 8.89 -5.82
C PRO A 5 -13.14 10.26 -5.17
N ASP A 6 -14.22 11.03 -5.07
CA ASP A 6 -14.16 12.38 -4.50
C ASP A 6 -13.61 12.44 -3.09
N SER A 7 -13.94 11.45 -2.24
CA SER A 7 -13.43 11.39 -0.88
C SER A 7 -11.90 11.30 -0.84
N ILE A 8 -11.32 10.55 -1.77
CA ILE A 8 -9.87 10.41 -1.87
C ILE A 8 -9.26 11.68 -2.46
N GLU A 9 -9.88 12.25 -3.50
CA GLU A 9 -9.41 13.51 -4.11
C GLU A 9 -9.41 14.64 -3.10
N THR A 10 -10.45 14.74 -2.29
CA THR A 10 -10.55 15.79 -1.26
C THR A 10 -9.39 15.65 -0.25
N ALA A 11 -9.14 14.43 0.22
CA ALA A 11 -8.04 14.17 1.15
C ALA A 11 -6.68 14.45 0.50
N ALA A 12 -6.50 14.05 -0.76
CA ALA A 12 -5.27 14.29 -1.50
C ALA A 12 -5.02 15.78 -1.69
N ALA A 13 -6.07 16.54 -2.02
CA ALA A 13 -5.97 17.99 -2.22
C ALA A 13 -5.56 18.72 -0.94
N SER A 14 -5.92 18.18 0.24
CA SER A 14 -5.51 18.76 1.53
C SER A 14 -4.06 18.46 1.90
N GLY A 15 -3.39 17.54 1.16
CA GLY A 15 -2.02 17.14 1.45
C GLY A 15 -1.88 16.18 2.64
N ASP A 16 -2.99 15.65 3.15
CA ASP A 16 -3.01 14.78 4.32
C ASP A 16 -2.97 13.30 3.89
N LEU A 17 -1.78 12.69 3.96
CA LEU A 17 -1.59 11.29 3.57
C LEU A 17 -2.39 10.35 4.46
N THR A 18 -2.51 10.63 5.74
CA THR A 18 -3.28 9.78 6.67
C THR A 18 -4.77 9.79 6.28
N ALA A 19 -5.32 10.97 5.99
CA ALA A 19 -6.71 11.08 5.54
C ALA A 19 -6.92 10.40 4.19
N ALA A 20 -5.99 10.56 3.26
CA ALA A 20 -6.05 9.92 1.96
C ALA A 20 -6.01 8.39 2.07
N LEU A 21 -5.16 7.87 2.95
CA LEU A 21 -5.07 6.44 3.21
C LEU A 21 -6.37 5.91 3.80
N ALA A 22 -6.94 6.60 4.79
CA ALA A 22 -8.19 6.19 5.42
C ALA A 22 -9.33 6.15 4.39
N ALA A 23 -9.41 7.15 3.52
CA ALA A 23 -10.43 7.20 2.45
C ALA A 23 -10.23 6.05 1.46
N THR A 24 -9.00 5.73 1.11
CA THR A 24 -8.67 4.62 0.19
C THR A 24 -9.06 3.28 0.79
N VAL A 25 -8.66 3.03 2.03
CA VAL A 25 -9.01 1.81 2.76
C VAL A 25 -10.52 1.62 2.80
N ALA A 26 -11.25 2.67 3.14
CA ALA A 26 -12.72 2.62 3.22
C ALA A 26 -13.35 2.36 1.84
N HIS A 27 -12.87 3.01 0.79
CA HIS A 27 -13.46 2.87 -0.54
C HIS A 27 -13.40 1.43 -1.06
N PHE A 28 -12.30 0.73 -0.81
CA PHE A 28 -12.13 -0.65 -1.28
C PHE A 28 -12.63 -1.70 -0.28
N GLY A 29 -13.26 -1.28 0.82
CA GLY A 29 -13.74 -2.21 1.83
C GLY A 29 -12.60 -2.96 2.52
N CYS A 30 -11.45 -2.32 2.63
CA CYS A 30 -10.28 -2.88 3.30
C CYS A 30 -10.31 -2.59 4.79
N GLN A 31 -9.51 -3.32 5.56
CA GLN A 31 -9.41 -3.16 7.01
C GLN A 31 -8.13 -2.48 7.45
N ALA A 32 -7.08 -2.53 6.63
CA ALA A 32 -5.79 -1.97 6.99
C ALA A 32 -5.08 -1.37 5.76
N GLY A 33 -4.14 -0.49 6.02
CA GLY A 33 -3.34 0.09 4.95
C GLY A 33 -2.09 0.81 5.46
N THR A 34 -1.17 1.06 4.55
CA THR A 34 0.09 1.76 4.83
C THR A 34 0.48 2.65 3.66
N ILE A 35 1.16 3.76 3.96
CA ILE A 35 1.89 4.53 2.96
C ILE A 35 3.33 4.63 3.45
N HIS A 36 4.25 4.16 2.63
CA HIS A 36 5.68 4.33 2.83
C HIS A 36 6.20 5.36 1.83
N LEU A 37 7.10 6.22 2.25
CA LEU A 37 7.76 7.18 1.36
C LEU A 37 9.23 6.80 1.21
N LEU A 38 9.75 6.97 0.00
CA LEU A 38 11.16 6.68 -0.27
C LEU A 38 12.02 7.80 0.32
N ARG A 39 12.91 7.43 1.24
CA ARG A 39 13.84 8.35 1.92
C ARG A 39 15.18 7.64 2.09
N ASP A 40 16.26 8.26 1.60
CA ASP A 40 17.61 7.72 1.74
C ASP A 40 17.75 6.28 1.24
N GLY A 41 17.06 5.95 0.13
CA GLY A 41 17.15 4.63 -0.51
C GLY A 41 16.32 3.54 0.14
N VAL A 42 15.53 3.85 1.17
CA VAL A 42 14.65 2.89 1.82
C VAL A 42 13.24 3.46 1.96
N LEU A 43 12.27 2.57 2.21
CA LEU A 43 10.88 2.97 2.42
C LEU A 43 10.65 3.26 3.90
N LYS A 44 10.18 4.46 4.21
CA LYS A 44 9.86 4.88 5.58
C LYS A 44 8.36 5.02 5.73
N LEU A 45 7.80 4.41 6.78
CA LEU A 45 6.37 4.49 7.06
C LEU A 45 5.95 5.93 7.35
N ALA A 46 5.03 6.46 6.54
CA ALA A 46 4.52 7.82 6.67
C ALA A 46 3.08 7.87 7.18
N ALA A 47 2.28 6.85 6.88
CA ALA A 47 0.90 6.76 7.34
C ALA A 47 0.52 5.29 7.46
N HIS A 48 -0.35 4.98 8.43
CA HIS A 48 -0.87 3.62 8.61
C HIS A 48 -2.30 3.66 9.16
N LYS A 49 -3.03 2.58 8.91
CA LYS A 49 -4.42 2.43 9.36
C LYS A 49 -4.60 0.99 9.88
N ASN A 50 -5.03 0.85 11.14
CA ASN A 50 -5.29 -0.44 11.78
C ASN A 50 -4.11 -1.41 11.73
N ILE A 51 -2.91 -0.90 11.90
CA ILE A 51 -1.71 -1.73 12.01
C ILE A 51 -1.36 -1.84 13.51
N PRO A 52 -1.22 -3.08 14.04
CA PRO A 52 -0.86 -3.25 15.45
C PRO A 52 0.46 -2.54 15.79
N PRO A 53 0.57 -1.89 16.97
CA PRO A 53 1.79 -1.15 17.32
C PRO A 53 3.10 -1.93 17.18
N PRO A 54 3.20 -3.22 17.56
CA PRO A 54 4.43 -3.98 17.33
C PRO A 54 4.80 -4.10 15.84
N VAL A 55 3.79 -4.21 14.96
CA VAL A 55 3.99 -4.31 13.52
C VAL A 55 4.44 -2.95 12.96
N VAL A 56 3.89 -1.85 13.46
CA VAL A 56 4.31 -0.50 13.06
C VAL A 56 5.82 -0.33 13.23
N GLN A 57 6.39 -0.83 14.32
CA GLN A 57 7.83 -0.77 14.54
C GLN A 57 8.60 -1.62 13.53
N ILE A 58 8.10 -2.81 13.21
CA ILE A 58 8.74 -3.73 12.27
C ILE A 58 8.76 -3.13 10.86
N ILE A 59 7.64 -2.54 10.41
CA ILE A 59 7.50 -2.02 9.06
C ILE A 59 7.85 -0.54 8.94
N GLY A 60 8.36 0.08 10.00
CA GLY A 60 8.75 1.49 9.97
C GLY A 60 9.79 1.81 8.91
N THR A 61 10.66 0.85 8.60
CA THR A 61 11.64 0.94 7.53
C THR A 61 11.62 -0.37 6.74
N VAL A 62 11.43 -0.26 5.42
CA VAL A 62 11.36 -1.43 4.52
C VAL A 62 12.41 -1.27 3.43
N PRO A 63 13.36 -2.21 3.31
CA PRO A 63 14.34 -2.18 2.22
C PRO A 63 13.67 -2.43 0.86
N ILE A 64 14.17 -1.78 -0.18
CA ILE A 64 13.74 -2.06 -1.55
C ILE A 64 14.02 -3.53 -1.87
N GLY A 65 13.04 -4.20 -2.47
CA GLY A 65 13.16 -5.61 -2.84
C GLY A 65 12.78 -6.60 -1.75
N LYS A 66 12.42 -6.15 -0.55
CA LYS A 66 12.06 -7.01 0.58
C LYS A 66 10.58 -6.84 0.94
N GLY A 67 9.88 -7.98 1.03
CA GLY A 67 8.44 -7.99 1.32
C GLY A 67 7.63 -7.44 0.16
N ILE A 68 6.31 -7.36 0.35
CA ILE A 68 5.38 -6.95 -0.71
C ILE A 68 5.63 -5.48 -1.11
N ALA A 69 5.77 -4.60 -0.12
CA ALA A 69 6.03 -3.19 -0.38
C ALA A 69 7.40 -2.98 -1.07
N GLY A 70 8.43 -3.66 -0.59
CA GLY A 70 9.76 -3.57 -1.19
C GLY A 70 9.80 -4.10 -2.61
N LEU A 71 9.03 -5.16 -2.90
CA LEU A 71 8.93 -5.70 -4.26
C LEU A 71 8.18 -4.77 -5.20
N ALA A 72 7.10 -4.12 -4.73
CA ALA A 72 6.37 -3.14 -5.53
C ALA A 72 7.28 -1.97 -5.90
N ALA A 73 8.12 -1.53 -4.95
CA ALA A 73 9.09 -0.47 -5.19
C ALA A 73 10.15 -0.89 -6.22
N GLU A 74 10.71 -2.09 -6.06
CA GLU A 74 11.75 -2.60 -6.95
C GLU A 74 11.24 -2.81 -8.38
N ARG A 75 10.07 -3.43 -8.50
CA ARG A 75 9.48 -3.78 -9.80
C ARG A 75 8.78 -2.60 -10.47
N ARG A 76 8.43 -1.58 -9.70
CA ARG A 76 7.64 -0.43 -10.15
C ARG A 76 6.30 -0.86 -10.75
N GLU A 77 5.69 -1.88 -10.16
CA GLU A 77 4.39 -2.40 -10.57
C GLU A 77 3.65 -2.97 -9.37
N PRO A 78 2.31 -3.13 -9.47
CA PRO A 78 1.53 -3.70 -8.37
C PRO A 78 1.96 -5.11 -8.01
N VAL A 79 1.92 -5.42 -6.71
CA VAL A 79 2.14 -6.77 -6.18
C VAL A 79 0.88 -7.18 -5.41
N THR A 80 0.26 -8.28 -5.82
CA THR A 80 -0.98 -8.79 -5.21
C THR A 80 -0.71 -10.11 -4.51
N ILE A 81 -1.29 -10.28 -3.32
CA ILE A 81 -1.26 -11.55 -2.58
C ILE A 81 -2.70 -11.87 -2.19
N CYS A 82 -3.20 -13.05 -2.60
CA CYS A 82 -4.55 -13.48 -2.27
C CYS A 82 -4.73 -13.70 -0.76
N ASN A 83 -3.75 -14.35 -0.12
CA ASN A 83 -3.80 -14.62 1.30
C ASN A 83 -2.39 -14.60 1.91
N LEU A 84 -2.12 -13.56 2.72
CA LEU A 84 -0.83 -13.39 3.40
C LEU A 84 -0.50 -14.55 4.34
N GLN A 85 -1.52 -15.13 4.98
CA GLN A 85 -1.32 -16.14 6.01
C GLN A 85 -0.88 -17.49 5.44
N THR A 86 -1.30 -17.80 4.21
CA THR A 86 -1.02 -19.07 3.57
C THR A 86 -0.03 -18.98 2.41
N ASP A 87 0.43 -17.77 2.09
CA ASP A 87 1.32 -17.57 0.95
C ASP A 87 2.67 -18.27 1.15
N THR A 88 3.10 -18.99 0.14
CA THR A 88 4.38 -19.72 0.15
C THR A 88 5.34 -19.22 -0.93
N SER A 89 5.03 -18.10 -1.58
CA SER A 89 5.85 -17.53 -2.66
C SER A 89 7.21 -17.02 -2.19
N GLY A 90 7.35 -16.77 -0.88
CA GLY A 90 8.53 -16.12 -0.31
C GLY A 90 8.49 -14.61 -0.36
N GLN A 91 7.42 -14.02 -0.93
CA GLN A 91 7.29 -12.56 -1.04
C GLN A 91 6.79 -11.92 0.26
N VAL A 92 6.13 -12.70 1.12
CA VAL A 92 5.50 -12.20 2.34
C VAL A 92 6.47 -12.34 3.51
N ARG A 93 6.75 -11.24 4.20
CA ARG A 93 7.62 -11.22 5.39
C ARG A 93 6.79 -11.44 6.66
N PRO A 94 7.43 -11.87 7.77
CA PRO A 94 6.73 -12.08 9.04
C PRO A 94 5.93 -10.87 9.52
N GLY A 95 6.40 -9.65 9.28
CA GLY A 95 5.67 -8.44 9.65
C GLY A 95 4.30 -8.33 8.98
N ALA A 96 4.21 -8.72 7.71
CA ALA A 96 2.94 -8.72 6.97
C ALA A 96 1.99 -9.78 7.54
N LYS A 97 2.50 -10.97 7.87
CA LYS A 97 1.68 -12.03 8.48
C LYS A 97 1.17 -11.62 9.86
N ALA A 98 1.98 -10.87 10.61
CA ALA A 98 1.62 -10.42 11.95
C ALA A 98 0.47 -9.40 11.96
N THR A 99 0.09 -8.82 10.81
CA THR A 99 -1.07 -7.93 10.72
C THR A 99 -2.38 -8.65 10.92
N GLY A 100 -2.41 -9.98 10.73
CA GLY A 100 -3.64 -10.76 10.76
C GLY A 100 -4.47 -10.61 9.48
N MET A 101 -4.01 -9.82 8.51
CA MET A 101 -4.73 -9.63 7.25
C MET A 101 -4.47 -10.79 6.30
N GLU A 102 -5.33 -10.95 5.29
CA GLU A 102 -5.21 -12.01 4.29
C GLU A 102 -4.97 -11.44 2.90
N GLY A 103 -5.96 -10.85 2.23
CA GLY A 103 -5.76 -10.25 0.90
C GLY A 103 -4.93 -8.97 0.99
N SER A 104 -3.90 -8.83 0.17
CA SER A 104 -3.01 -7.67 0.20
C SER A 104 -2.63 -7.19 -1.18
N LEU A 105 -2.55 -5.87 -1.34
CA LEU A 105 -2.13 -5.21 -2.57
C LEU A 105 -1.16 -4.09 -2.21
N ALA A 106 -0.01 -4.07 -2.85
CA ALA A 106 0.93 -2.96 -2.75
C ALA A 106 1.19 -2.40 -4.14
N VAL A 107 1.13 -1.08 -4.29
CA VAL A 107 1.39 -0.42 -5.57
C VAL A 107 2.45 0.65 -5.41
N PRO A 108 3.31 0.85 -6.42
CA PRO A 108 4.31 1.92 -6.36
C PRO A 108 3.65 3.29 -6.54
N MET A 109 4.14 4.27 -5.81
CA MET A 109 3.74 5.66 -5.95
C MET A 109 4.73 6.33 -6.89
N LEU A 110 4.31 6.52 -8.15
CA LEU A 110 5.17 7.05 -9.20
C LEU A 110 4.74 8.46 -9.59
N ALA A 111 5.70 9.39 -9.64
CA ALA A 111 5.49 10.76 -10.13
C ALA A 111 6.52 11.04 -11.22
N ASP A 112 6.04 11.30 -12.44
CA ASP A 112 6.90 11.53 -13.61
C ASP A 112 7.94 10.40 -13.79
N GLY A 113 7.50 9.15 -13.58
CA GLY A 113 8.36 7.98 -13.71
C GLY A 113 9.30 7.73 -12.53
N GLU A 114 9.31 8.62 -11.53
CA GLU A 114 10.17 8.47 -10.35
C GLU A 114 9.40 7.81 -9.20
N LEU A 115 10.05 6.86 -8.54
CA LEU A 115 9.50 6.20 -7.36
C LEU A 115 9.52 7.17 -6.16
N ARG A 116 8.36 7.40 -5.57
CA ARG A 116 8.21 8.25 -4.38
C ARG A 116 7.87 7.45 -3.12
N GLY A 117 7.31 6.27 -3.29
CA GLY A 117 6.91 5.43 -2.16
C GLY A 117 6.07 4.26 -2.60
N VAL A 118 5.33 3.68 -1.64
CA VAL A 118 4.44 2.54 -1.87
C VAL A 118 3.16 2.72 -1.06
N LEU A 119 2.02 2.49 -1.70
CA LEU A 119 0.70 2.45 -1.07
C LEU A 119 0.29 0.99 -0.94
N GLY A 120 -0.06 0.56 0.27
CA GLY A 120 -0.53 -0.79 0.55
C GLY A 120 -1.91 -0.77 1.18
N ILE A 121 -2.78 -1.70 0.77
CA ILE A 121 -4.09 -1.91 1.39
C ILE A 121 -4.30 -3.41 1.58
N ALA A 122 -5.06 -3.78 2.62
CA ALA A 122 -5.24 -5.18 2.96
C ALA A 122 -6.64 -5.45 3.50
N LYS A 123 -7.13 -6.67 3.22
CA LYS A 123 -8.44 -7.15 3.67
C LYS A 123 -8.24 -8.26 4.71
N ALA A 124 -9.18 -8.34 5.66
CA ALA A 124 -9.17 -9.40 6.68
C ALA A 124 -9.50 -10.78 6.09
N GLU A 125 -9.94 -10.84 4.84
CA GLU A 125 -10.28 -12.08 4.15
C GLU A 125 -9.41 -12.26 2.91
N ALA A 126 -9.29 -13.50 2.43
CA ALA A 126 -8.59 -13.80 1.18
C ALA A 126 -9.31 -13.07 0.03
N TYR A 127 -8.54 -12.53 -0.88
CA TYR A 127 -9.11 -11.72 -1.96
C TYR A 127 -8.24 -11.75 -3.21
N ASP A 128 -8.89 -12.05 -4.34
CA ASP A 128 -8.26 -11.96 -5.65
C ASP A 128 -8.54 -10.57 -6.22
N TRP A 129 -7.51 -9.73 -6.24
CA TRP A 129 -7.65 -8.33 -6.66
C TRP A 129 -7.97 -8.22 -8.15
N PRO A 130 -9.17 -7.72 -8.53
CA PRO A 130 -9.48 -7.50 -9.95
C PRO A 130 -8.53 -6.49 -10.58
N GLU A 131 -8.25 -6.67 -11.85
CA GLU A 131 -7.35 -5.75 -12.58
C GLU A 131 -7.85 -4.31 -12.52
N ALA A 132 -9.16 -4.09 -12.62
CA ALA A 132 -9.74 -2.76 -12.56
C ALA A 132 -9.50 -2.08 -11.21
N GLU A 133 -9.62 -2.83 -10.10
CA GLU A 133 -9.34 -2.28 -8.77
C GLU A 133 -7.84 -1.97 -8.61
N THR A 134 -7.00 -2.89 -9.04
CA THR A 134 -5.54 -2.71 -9.00
C THR A 134 -5.12 -1.46 -9.78
N ALA A 135 -5.69 -1.26 -10.97
CA ALA A 135 -5.41 -0.08 -11.78
C ALA A 135 -5.86 1.21 -11.11
N LEU A 136 -7.02 1.18 -10.43
CA LEU A 136 -7.51 2.35 -9.71
C LEU A 136 -6.61 2.68 -8.51
N VAL A 137 -6.19 1.67 -7.75
CA VAL A 137 -5.26 1.88 -6.62
C VAL A 137 -3.93 2.46 -7.13
N LEU A 138 -3.44 1.98 -8.27
CA LEU A 138 -2.22 2.52 -8.88
C LEU A 138 -2.41 4.00 -9.28
N ALA A 139 -3.58 4.36 -9.81
CA ALA A 139 -3.91 5.75 -10.15
C ALA A 139 -3.96 6.64 -8.90
N ILE A 140 -4.55 6.14 -7.82
CA ILE A 140 -4.58 6.83 -6.52
C ILE A 140 -3.15 7.06 -6.02
N ALA A 141 -2.31 6.02 -6.08
CA ALA A 141 -0.91 6.13 -5.67
C ALA A 141 -0.17 7.21 -6.47
N ALA A 142 -0.41 7.31 -7.77
CA ALA A 142 0.18 8.35 -8.61
C ALA A 142 -0.29 9.75 -8.19
N ARG A 143 -1.56 9.88 -7.78
CA ARG A 143 -2.11 11.14 -7.31
C ARG A 143 -1.47 11.57 -5.98
N LEU A 144 -1.13 10.62 -5.12
CA LEU A 144 -0.52 10.89 -3.82
C LEU A 144 1.00 11.07 -3.88
N ALA A 145 1.64 10.57 -4.94
CA ALA A 145 3.10 10.55 -5.04
C ALA A 145 3.77 11.92 -4.86
N PRO A 146 3.23 13.05 -5.35
CA PRO A 146 3.86 14.36 -5.17
C PRO A 146 3.70 14.96 -3.76
N LEU A 147 2.88 14.38 -2.91
CA LEU A 147 2.53 14.95 -1.60
C LEU A 147 3.63 14.82 -0.53
#